data_749f79738655ee8655ad4cb991a149aa
#
_entry.id   749f79738655ee8655ad4cb991a149aa
#
_cell.length_a   1.000
_cell.length_b   1.000
_cell.length_c   1.000
_cell.angle_alpha   90.00
_cell.angle_beta   90.00
_cell.angle_gamma   90.00
#
_symmetry.space_group_name_H-M   'P 1'
#
loop_
_entity.id
_entity.type
_entity.pdbx_description
1 polymer ?
#
loop_
_entity_poly.entity_id
_entity_poly.type
_entity_poly.pdbx_seq_one_letter_code
_entity_poly.pdbx_strand_id
1 'polypeptide(L)'
;VNQQDVENAVWHFLCVVRAKDGSVKKAREKYIPITRDTRIPMKEIHALFAGTGDAKAVLAAANADQDDPLRLRNHRCYAHLYLGLYFEALGQHKKSAEHMKKAAVDFKMDHYMGKVAQVHHKLRSAKGKRNSK
;
A
#
# COMPACT_ATOMS: atom_id res chain seq x y z
N VAL A 1 9.23 -19.42 -4.89
CA VAL A 1 8.88 -18.00 -4.82
C VAL A 1 7.78 -17.71 -5.85
N ASN A 2 6.68 -17.16 -5.40
CA ASN A 2 5.57 -16.82 -6.27
C ASN A 2 5.85 -15.54 -7.03
N GLN A 3 6.21 -15.66 -8.31
CA GLN A 3 6.50 -14.51 -9.17
C GLN A 3 5.25 -13.72 -9.57
N GLN A 4 4.06 -14.31 -9.35
CA GLN A 4 2.77 -13.67 -9.64
C GLN A 4 2.13 -13.09 -8.38
N ASP A 5 2.92 -12.38 -7.59
CA ASP A 5 2.50 -11.78 -6.34
C ASP A 5 2.69 -10.27 -6.41
N VAL A 6 1.60 -9.52 -6.34
CA VAL A 6 1.62 -8.05 -6.38
C VAL A 6 2.45 -7.48 -5.23
N GLU A 7 2.42 -8.12 -4.06
CA GLU A 7 3.24 -7.66 -2.92
C GLU A 7 4.73 -7.63 -3.28
N ASN A 8 5.22 -8.67 -3.96
CA ASN A 8 6.61 -8.71 -4.42
C ASN A 8 6.91 -7.58 -5.41
N ALA A 9 6.00 -7.32 -6.34
CA ALA A 9 6.16 -6.23 -7.29
C ALA A 9 6.22 -4.87 -6.58
N VAL A 10 5.36 -4.65 -5.60
CA VAL A 10 5.32 -3.42 -4.81
C VAL A 10 6.60 -3.24 -4.00
N TRP A 11 7.04 -4.29 -3.30
CA TRP A 11 8.27 -4.19 -2.51
C TRP A 11 9.50 -3.92 -3.38
N HIS A 12 9.58 -4.55 -4.54
CA HIS A 12 10.64 -4.26 -5.51
C HIS A 12 10.58 -2.80 -5.97
N PHE A 13 9.38 -2.30 -6.28
CA PHE A 13 9.15 -0.91 -6.64
C PHE A 13 9.70 0.03 -5.55
N LEU A 14 9.33 -0.21 -4.30
CA LEU A 14 9.77 0.61 -3.17
C LEU A 14 11.28 0.58 -2.99
N CYS A 15 11.90 -0.57 -3.19
CA CYS A 15 13.37 -0.69 -3.13
C CYS A 15 14.04 0.15 -4.20
N VAL A 16 13.51 0.14 -5.43
CA VAL A 16 14.08 0.96 -6.53
C VAL A 16 13.94 2.45 -6.23
N VAL A 17 12.78 2.87 -5.72
CA VAL A 17 12.55 4.28 -5.36
C VAL A 17 13.55 4.75 -4.29
N ARG A 18 13.83 3.91 -3.30
CA ARG A 18 14.70 4.25 -2.17
C ARG A 18 16.19 4.02 -2.43
N ALA A 19 16.55 3.40 -3.53
CA ALA A 19 17.95 3.18 -3.87
C ALA A 19 18.64 4.51 -4.17
N LYS A 20 19.97 4.54 -4.02
CA LYS A 20 20.78 5.69 -4.44
C LYS A 20 20.47 5.99 -5.90
N ASP A 21 20.15 7.23 -6.21
CA ASP A 21 19.72 7.67 -7.54
C ASP A 21 18.40 7.04 -8.01
N GLY A 22 17.60 6.48 -7.08
CA GLY A 22 16.31 5.90 -7.39
C GLY A 22 15.22 6.95 -7.63
N SER A 23 14.15 6.53 -8.30
CA SER A 23 12.98 7.38 -8.54
C SER A 23 11.76 6.53 -8.85
N VAL A 24 10.58 7.14 -8.78
CA VAL A 24 9.32 6.51 -9.21
C VAL A 24 9.39 6.13 -10.68
N LYS A 25 9.96 7.00 -11.52
CA LYS A 25 10.15 6.72 -12.96
C LYS A 25 10.96 5.44 -13.17
N LYS A 26 12.11 5.32 -12.51
CA LYS A 26 12.97 4.12 -12.61
C LYS A 26 12.26 2.88 -12.10
N ALA A 27 11.51 3.00 -11.01
CA ALA A 27 10.75 1.89 -10.46
C ALA A 27 9.69 1.39 -11.43
N ARG A 28 9.02 2.31 -12.14
CA ARG A 28 8.03 1.95 -13.17
C ARG A 28 8.67 1.29 -14.39
N GLU A 29 9.84 1.74 -14.80
CA GLU A 29 10.59 1.12 -15.90
C GLU A 29 10.98 -0.32 -15.61
N LYS A 30 11.26 -0.64 -14.33
CA LYS A 30 11.67 -1.96 -13.88
C LYS A 30 10.55 -2.75 -13.24
N TYR A 31 9.30 -2.30 -13.37
CA TYR A 31 8.17 -2.87 -12.65
C TYR A 31 7.87 -4.31 -13.11
N ILE A 32 7.67 -5.17 -12.11
CA ILE A 32 7.41 -6.59 -12.35
C ILE A 32 5.97 -6.77 -12.84
N PRO A 33 5.76 -7.35 -14.05
CA PRO A 33 4.40 -7.59 -14.55
C PRO A 33 3.72 -8.71 -13.77
N ILE A 34 2.49 -8.47 -13.35
CA ILE A 34 1.67 -9.43 -12.62
C ILE A 34 0.33 -9.56 -13.33
N THR A 35 -0.06 -10.80 -13.67
CA THR A 35 -1.32 -11.08 -14.38
C THR A 35 -2.21 -12.08 -13.67
N ARG A 36 -1.74 -12.73 -12.62
CA ARG A 36 -2.44 -13.87 -11.99
C ARG A 36 -2.79 -13.68 -10.50
N ASP A 37 -2.55 -12.52 -9.93
CA ASP A 37 -2.92 -12.31 -8.54
C ASP A 37 -4.41 -11.93 -8.49
N THR A 38 -5.24 -12.84 -7.98
CA THR A 38 -6.69 -12.67 -7.92
C THR A 38 -7.18 -12.10 -6.60
N ARG A 39 -6.29 -11.87 -5.63
CA ARG A 39 -6.67 -11.29 -4.34
C ARG A 39 -7.16 -9.85 -4.52
N ILE A 40 -8.14 -9.46 -3.72
CA ILE A 40 -8.72 -8.11 -3.78
C ILE A 40 -8.03 -7.24 -2.71
N PRO A 41 -7.58 -6.02 -3.03
CA PRO A 41 -7.65 -5.28 -4.31
C PRO A 41 -6.31 -5.28 -5.08
N MET A 42 -5.62 -6.40 -5.15
CA MET A 42 -4.23 -6.50 -5.65
C MET A 42 -4.05 -6.05 -7.10
N LYS A 43 -4.99 -6.39 -7.98
CA LYS A 43 -4.92 -5.95 -9.38
C LYS A 43 -4.90 -4.43 -9.50
N GLU A 44 -5.75 -3.77 -8.75
CA GLU A 44 -5.88 -2.31 -8.74
C GLU A 44 -4.66 -1.65 -8.08
N ILE A 45 -4.10 -2.27 -7.06
CA ILE A 45 -2.84 -1.83 -6.42
C ILE A 45 -1.70 -1.92 -7.44
N HIS A 46 -1.61 -3.02 -8.17
CA HIS A 46 -0.58 -3.20 -9.19
C HIS A 46 -0.66 -2.08 -10.26
N ALA A 47 -1.87 -1.80 -10.76
CA ALA A 47 -2.08 -0.75 -11.73
C ALA A 47 -1.72 0.64 -11.17
N LEU A 48 -2.03 0.88 -9.91
CA LEU A 48 -1.69 2.14 -9.24
C LEU A 48 -0.17 2.39 -9.26
N PHE A 49 0.62 1.42 -8.84
CA PHE A 49 2.07 1.53 -8.81
C PHE A 49 2.67 1.63 -10.21
N ALA A 50 2.06 0.97 -11.19
CA ALA A 50 2.46 1.08 -12.60
C ALA A 50 2.22 2.46 -13.21
N GLY A 51 1.36 3.25 -12.57
CA GLY A 51 0.99 4.57 -13.09
C GLY A 51 -0.20 4.56 -14.04
N THR A 52 -0.87 3.41 -14.19
CA THR A 52 -2.04 3.24 -15.08
C THR A 52 -3.37 3.20 -14.35
N GLY A 53 -3.34 3.16 -13.01
CA GLY A 53 -4.52 3.16 -12.16
C GLY A 53 -4.53 4.36 -11.23
N ASP A 54 -5.51 4.40 -10.32
CA ASP A 54 -5.63 5.47 -9.34
C ASP A 54 -6.10 4.94 -7.97
N ALA A 55 -5.99 5.79 -6.94
CA ALA A 55 -6.40 5.47 -5.58
C ALA A 55 -7.90 5.17 -5.49
N LYS A 56 -8.71 5.86 -6.28
CA LYS A 56 -10.17 5.66 -6.31
C LYS A 56 -10.52 4.24 -6.74
N ALA A 57 -9.84 3.72 -7.76
CA ALA A 57 -10.05 2.35 -8.24
C ALA A 57 -9.68 1.31 -7.17
N VAL A 58 -8.58 1.54 -6.43
CA VAL A 58 -8.17 0.67 -5.33
C VAL A 58 -9.24 0.63 -4.24
N LEU A 59 -9.73 1.79 -3.83
CA LEU A 59 -10.75 1.88 -2.79
C LEU A 59 -12.09 1.30 -3.24
N ALA A 60 -12.49 1.51 -4.50
CA ALA A 60 -13.71 0.93 -5.05
C ALA A 60 -13.65 -0.60 -5.04
N ALA A 61 -12.52 -1.17 -5.44
CA ALA A 61 -12.33 -2.63 -5.42
C ALA A 61 -12.39 -3.18 -3.99
N ALA A 62 -11.76 -2.51 -3.03
CA ALA A 62 -11.76 -2.93 -1.63
C ALA A 62 -13.15 -2.84 -0.99
N ASN A 63 -14.01 -1.93 -1.47
CA ASN A 63 -15.36 -1.73 -0.97
C ASN A 63 -16.43 -2.48 -1.78
N ALA A 64 -16.04 -3.24 -2.81
CA ALA A 64 -16.98 -3.99 -3.63
C ALA A 64 -17.72 -5.03 -2.78
N ASP A 65 -18.91 -5.41 -3.24
CA ASP A 65 -19.81 -6.32 -2.55
C ASP A 65 -19.08 -7.51 -1.90
N GLN A 66 -19.17 -7.54 -0.58
CA GLN A 66 -18.59 -8.61 0.21
C GLN A 66 -19.48 -8.83 1.43
N ASP A 67 -20.11 -10.00 1.50
CA ASP A 67 -21.03 -10.37 2.58
C ASP A 67 -20.31 -10.62 3.91
N ASP A 68 -19.03 -10.92 3.86
CA ASP A 68 -18.23 -11.21 5.05
C ASP A 68 -17.56 -9.93 5.58
N PRO A 69 -18.00 -9.41 6.74
CA PRO A 69 -17.42 -8.19 7.31
C PRO A 69 -15.91 -8.29 7.59
N LEU A 70 -15.42 -9.48 7.94
CA LEU A 70 -13.99 -9.69 8.20
C LEU A 70 -13.18 -9.56 6.90
N ARG A 71 -13.65 -10.15 5.80
CA ARG A 71 -13.02 -10.02 4.51
C ARG A 71 -13.02 -8.59 4.02
N LEU A 72 -14.14 -7.89 4.19
CA LEU A 72 -14.27 -6.48 3.81
C LEU A 72 -13.25 -5.64 4.55
N ARG A 73 -13.11 -5.83 5.85
CA ARG A 73 -12.12 -5.12 6.67
C ARG A 73 -10.69 -5.42 6.20
N ASN A 74 -10.41 -6.68 5.88
CA ASN A 74 -9.08 -7.08 5.39
C ASN A 74 -8.76 -6.41 4.05
N HIS A 75 -9.73 -6.38 3.12
CA HIS A 75 -9.56 -5.70 1.83
C HIS A 75 -9.28 -4.21 2.02
N ARG A 76 -10.00 -3.57 2.93
CA ARG A 76 -9.78 -2.15 3.26
C ARG A 76 -8.43 -1.91 3.91
N CYS A 77 -8.00 -2.80 4.80
CA CYS A 77 -6.68 -2.71 5.42
C CYS A 77 -5.58 -2.76 4.36
N TYR A 78 -5.63 -3.74 3.46
CA TYR A 78 -4.67 -3.85 2.35
C TYR A 78 -4.69 -2.61 1.47
N ALA A 79 -5.87 -2.14 1.09
CA ALA A 79 -6.01 -0.96 0.23
C ALA A 79 -5.32 0.26 0.85
N HIS A 80 -5.63 0.55 2.10
CA HIS A 80 -5.05 1.72 2.76
C HIS A 80 -3.57 1.56 3.06
N LEU A 81 -3.10 0.35 3.41
CA LEU A 81 -1.68 0.09 3.58
C LEU A 81 -0.89 0.41 2.30
N TYR A 82 -1.33 -0.14 1.17
CA TYR A 82 -0.62 0.06 -0.09
C TYR A 82 -0.77 1.48 -0.64
N LEU A 83 -1.91 2.13 -0.39
CA LEU A 83 -2.05 3.55 -0.70
C LEU A 83 -1.08 4.38 0.14
N GLY A 84 -0.95 4.06 1.42
CA GLY A 84 0.02 4.72 2.28
C GLY A 84 1.45 4.59 1.77
N LEU A 85 1.86 3.38 1.39
CA LEU A 85 3.18 3.12 0.84
C LEU A 85 3.40 3.84 -0.49
N TYR A 86 2.39 3.87 -1.35
CA TYR A 86 2.45 4.54 -2.64
C TYR A 86 2.66 6.05 -2.48
N PHE A 87 1.82 6.70 -1.66
CA PHE A 87 1.95 8.14 -1.44
C PHE A 87 3.25 8.52 -0.75
N GLU A 88 3.78 7.65 0.12
CA GLU A 88 5.11 7.86 0.70
C GLU A 88 6.18 7.86 -0.39
N ALA A 89 6.13 6.92 -1.32
CA ALA A 89 7.07 6.85 -2.44
C ALA A 89 7.02 8.10 -3.32
N LEU A 90 5.82 8.70 -3.46
CA LEU A 90 5.65 9.94 -4.21
C LEU A 90 6.03 11.20 -3.42
N GLY A 91 6.43 11.07 -2.16
CA GLY A 91 6.73 12.20 -1.30
C GLY A 91 5.51 12.93 -0.75
N GLN A 92 4.32 12.36 -0.90
CA GLN A 92 3.07 12.93 -0.40
C GLN A 92 2.78 12.42 1.02
N HIS A 93 3.55 12.87 1.98
CA HIS A 93 3.59 12.32 3.33
C HIS A 93 2.30 12.47 4.11
N LYS A 94 1.55 13.54 3.90
CA LYS A 94 0.27 13.76 4.57
C LYS A 94 -0.76 12.72 4.15
N LYS A 95 -0.92 12.50 2.84
CA LYS A 95 -1.81 11.46 2.30
C LYS A 95 -1.38 10.07 2.75
N SER A 96 -0.08 9.81 2.73
CA SER A 96 0.47 8.54 3.21
C SER A 96 0.07 8.28 4.66
N ALA A 97 0.27 9.27 5.54
CA ALA A 97 -0.06 9.14 6.96
C ALA A 97 -1.56 8.89 7.19
N GLU A 98 -2.42 9.56 6.44
CA GLU A 98 -3.88 9.37 6.54
C GLU A 98 -4.29 7.93 6.19
N HIS A 99 -3.77 7.40 5.09
CA HIS A 99 -4.06 6.02 4.68
C HIS A 99 -3.46 5.00 5.64
N MET A 100 -2.25 5.24 6.10
CA MET A 100 -1.57 4.33 7.03
C MET A 100 -2.33 4.25 8.37
N LYS A 101 -2.84 5.38 8.86
CA LYS A 101 -3.69 5.40 10.05
C LYS A 101 -4.94 4.56 9.88
N LYS A 102 -5.62 4.68 8.72
CA LYS A 102 -6.82 3.89 8.45
C LYS A 102 -6.51 2.39 8.43
N ALA A 103 -5.40 1.99 7.82
CA ALA A 103 -4.98 0.58 7.79
C ALA A 103 -4.65 0.05 9.19
N ALA A 104 -3.98 0.86 10.01
CA ALA A 104 -3.50 0.44 11.32
C ALA A 104 -4.59 0.47 12.41
N VAL A 105 -5.55 1.38 12.30
CA VAL A 105 -6.54 1.65 13.35
C VAL A 105 -7.95 1.29 12.91
N ASP A 106 -8.45 1.95 11.85
CA ASP A 106 -9.85 1.81 11.43
C ASP A 106 -10.16 0.41 10.88
N PHE A 107 -9.21 -0.16 10.13
CA PHE A 107 -9.35 -1.46 9.49
C PHE A 107 -8.29 -2.45 9.99
N LYS A 108 -7.94 -2.33 11.27
CA LYS A 108 -6.92 -3.17 11.91
C LYS A 108 -7.15 -4.64 11.60
N MET A 109 -6.10 -5.30 11.14
CA MET A 109 -6.12 -6.69 10.74
C MET A 109 -5.06 -7.46 11.51
N ASP A 110 -5.43 -8.64 12.01
CA ASP A 110 -4.52 -9.49 12.80
C ASP A 110 -3.73 -10.43 11.90
N HIS A 111 -3.11 -9.86 10.89
CA HIS A 111 -2.30 -10.52 9.88
C HIS A 111 -0.96 -9.80 9.76
N TYR A 112 0.03 -10.45 9.18
CA TYR A 112 1.37 -9.86 9.01
C TYR A 112 1.33 -8.47 8.40
N MET A 113 0.59 -8.27 7.32
CA MET A 113 0.51 -6.96 6.64
C MET A 113 -0.23 -5.93 7.49
N GLY A 114 -1.21 -6.35 8.27
CA GLY A 114 -1.87 -5.46 9.23
C GLY A 114 -0.91 -4.96 10.30
N LYS A 115 -0.04 -5.84 10.76
CA LYS A 115 1.00 -5.47 11.73
C LYS A 115 2.04 -4.54 11.13
N VAL A 116 2.40 -4.71 9.87
CA VAL A 116 3.29 -3.78 9.15
C VAL A 116 2.68 -2.37 9.15
N ALA A 117 1.38 -2.25 8.86
CA ALA A 117 0.68 -0.98 8.90
C ALA A 117 0.73 -0.34 10.28
N GLN A 118 0.50 -1.13 11.34
CA GLN A 118 0.51 -0.66 12.72
C GLN A 118 1.89 -0.13 13.12
N VAL A 119 2.96 -0.86 12.80
CA VAL A 119 4.33 -0.45 13.09
C VAL A 119 4.67 0.84 12.37
N HIS A 120 4.34 0.92 11.09
CA HIS A 120 4.61 2.10 10.26
C HIS A 120 3.89 3.33 10.82
N HIS A 121 2.61 3.19 11.16
CA HIS A 121 1.82 4.27 11.76
C HIS A 121 2.42 4.72 13.09
N LYS A 122 2.79 3.77 13.96
CA LYS A 122 3.38 4.06 15.27
C LYS A 122 4.69 4.83 15.15
N LEU A 123 5.57 4.41 14.25
CA LEU A 123 6.86 5.08 14.03
C LEU A 123 6.67 6.50 13.50
N ARG A 124 5.73 6.71 12.59
CA ARG A 124 5.42 8.05 12.06
C ARG A 124 4.87 8.98 13.12
N SER A 125 3.96 8.49 13.95
CA SER A 125 3.37 9.27 15.04
C SER A 125 4.45 9.70 16.04
N ALA A 126 5.37 8.80 16.39
CA ALA A 126 6.49 9.11 17.28
C ALA A 126 7.42 10.15 16.66
N LYS A 127 7.74 10.05 15.38
CA LYS A 127 8.57 11.03 14.65
C LYS A 127 7.89 12.40 14.60
N GLY A 128 6.58 12.43 14.34
CA GLY A 128 5.80 13.66 14.35
C GLY A 128 5.84 14.36 15.71
N LYS A 129 5.72 13.63 16.80
CA LYS A 129 5.80 14.15 18.15
C LYS A 129 7.19 14.75 18.45
N ARG A 130 8.26 14.12 17.97
CA ARG A 130 9.62 14.65 18.12
C ARG A 130 9.80 15.96 17.37
N ASN A 131 9.22 16.08 16.19
CA ASN A 131 9.37 17.25 15.35
C ASN A 131 8.50 18.45 15.78
N SER A 132 7.52 18.22 16.66
CA SER A 132 6.62 19.27 17.12
C SER A 132 7.13 20.05 18.34
N LYS A 133 8.32 19.72 18.81
CA LYS A 133 8.96 20.45 19.94
C LYS A 133 9.73 21.66 19.46
#